data_4695975b6bd4c52d21e0cc5d9cbecd23
#
_entry.id   4695975b6bd4c52d21e0cc5d9cbecd23
#
_cell.length_a   1.000
_cell.length_b   1.000
_cell.length_c   1.000
_cell.angle_alpha   90.00
_cell.angle_beta   90.00
_cell.angle_gamma   90.00
#
_symmetry.space_group_name_H-M   'P 1'
#
loop_
_entity.id
_entity.type
_entity.pdbx_description
1 polymer ?
#
loop_
_entity_poly.entity_id
_entity_poly.type
_entity_poly.pdbx_seq_one_letter_code
_entity_poly.pdbx_strand_id
1 'polypeptide(L)'
;ENVKFSRKLVYSLAAPVFYLDFLLRYFKVFVARRTKKLVITDRFATDFLIMKNVPLWLRNLLYILSPKPDAVIYLYNSPKVLYKRKPGHPAGDLERQEKLYSSVLKKVKKVHRVKSLNEKQTIRDVSEIIFDKIISN
;
A
#
# COMPACT_ATOMS: atom_id res chain seq x y z
N GLU A 1 -24.22 -2.36 19.95
CA GLU A 1 -23.82 -1.00 19.46
C GLU A 1 -22.54 -0.51 20.12
N ASN A 2 -22.39 -0.65 21.42
CA ASN A 2 -21.22 -0.17 22.19
C ASN A 2 -19.87 -0.77 21.73
N VAL A 3 -19.82 -2.03 21.33
CA VAL A 3 -18.58 -2.70 20.89
C VAL A 3 -18.06 -2.14 19.56
N LYS A 4 -18.95 -1.76 18.64
CA LYS A 4 -18.55 -1.17 17.35
C LYS A 4 -18.04 0.26 17.54
N PHE A 5 -18.64 1.01 18.45
CA PHE A 5 -18.21 2.38 18.78
C PHE A 5 -16.84 2.36 19.45
N SER A 6 -16.63 1.51 20.42
CA SER A 6 -15.35 1.34 21.12
C SER A 6 -14.21 0.98 20.15
N ARG A 7 -14.45 0.06 19.20
CA ARG A 7 -13.44 -0.28 18.17
C ARG A 7 -13.09 0.90 17.27
N LYS A 8 -14.07 1.67 16.81
CA LYS A 8 -13.81 2.87 15.99
C LYS A 8 -12.95 3.90 16.76
N LEU A 9 -13.25 4.12 18.01
CA LEU A 9 -12.49 5.05 18.86
C LEU A 9 -11.03 4.58 19.03
N VAL A 10 -10.82 3.32 19.40
CA VAL A 10 -9.48 2.74 19.57
C VAL A 10 -8.66 2.85 18.27
N TYR A 11 -9.23 2.48 17.13
CA TYR A 11 -8.52 2.58 15.85
C TYR A 11 -8.26 4.03 15.43
N SER A 12 -9.15 4.96 15.75
CA SER A 12 -8.95 6.39 15.48
C SER A 12 -7.82 6.99 16.30
N LEU A 13 -7.69 6.58 17.57
CA LEU A 13 -6.59 6.98 18.44
C LEU A 13 -5.26 6.30 18.07
N ALA A 14 -5.31 5.06 17.61
CA ALA A 14 -4.13 4.33 17.16
C ALA A 14 -3.60 4.81 15.80
N ALA A 15 -4.46 5.34 14.92
CA ALA A 15 -4.06 5.75 13.58
C ALA A 15 -2.93 6.80 13.55
N PRO A 16 -2.91 7.86 14.38
CA PRO A 16 -1.79 8.79 14.49
C PRO A 16 -0.49 8.11 14.94
N VAL A 17 -0.56 7.13 15.84
CA VAL A 17 0.62 6.38 16.31
C VAL A 17 1.23 5.56 15.15
N PHE A 18 0.39 4.84 14.40
CA PHE A 18 0.83 4.15 13.19
C PHE A 18 1.39 5.10 12.13
N TYR A 19 0.84 6.32 12.04
CA TYR A 19 1.36 7.34 11.15
C TYR A 19 2.73 7.84 11.58
N LEU A 20 2.97 8.04 12.88
CA LEU A 20 4.30 8.40 13.39
C LEU A 20 5.33 7.30 13.10
N ASP A 21 5.00 6.03 13.34
CA ASP A 21 5.87 4.91 12.96
C ASP A 21 6.18 4.90 11.46
N PHE A 22 5.17 5.15 10.64
CA PHE A 22 5.35 5.31 9.19
C PHE A 22 6.31 6.47 8.85
N LEU A 23 6.16 7.63 9.45
CA LEU A 23 7.04 8.78 9.23
C LEU A 23 8.49 8.51 9.66
N LEU A 24 8.69 7.84 10.79
CA LEU A 24 10.02 7.44 11.26
C LEU A 24 10.71 6.48 10.27
N ARG A 25 9.97 5.51 9.73
CA ARG A 25 10.48 4.63 8.68
C ARG A 25 10.76 5.42 7.39
N TYR A 26 9.89 6.36 7.05
CA TYR A 26 10.05 7.17 5.85
C TYR A 26 11.23 8.14 5.96
N PHE A 27 11.64 8.55 7.15
CA PHE A 27 12.84 9.37 7.34
C PHE A 27 14.09 8.66 6.79
N LYS A 28 14.21 7.34 6.99
CA LYS A 28 15.29 6.54 6.39
C LYS A 28 15.24 6.56 4.86
N VAL A 29 14.05 6.47 4.29
CA VAL A 29 13.83 6.59 2.83
C VAL A 29 14.25 7.97 2.34
N PHE A 30 13.87 9.02 3.04
CA PHE A 30 14.22 10.40 2.70
C PHE A 30 15.73 10.63 2.67
N VAL A 31 16.46 10.14 3.68
CA VAL A 31 17.92 10.20 3.71
C VAL A 31 18.54 9.42 2.55
N ALA A 32 18.05 8.20 2.30
CA ALA A 32 18.55 7.37 1.20
C ALA A 32 18.30 8.01 -0.19
N ARG A 33 17.15 8.67 -0.38
CA ARG A 33 16.85 9.40 -1.63
C ARG A 33 17.83 10.55 -1.88
N ARG A 34 18.27 11.24 -0.84
CA ARG A 34 19.28 12.32 -0.97
C ARG A 34 20.63 11.81 -1.47
N THR A 35 20.93 10.54 -1.27
CA THR A 35 22.16 9.88 -1.76
C THR A 35 21.99 9.26 -3.15
N LYS A 36 20.95 9.62 -3.90
CA LYS A 36 20.62 9.09 -5.24
C LYS A 36 20.49 7.57 -5.29
N LYS A 37 20.10 6.92 -4.20
CA LYS A 37 19.86 5.47 -4.15
C LYS A 37 18.43 5.15 -4.56
N LEU A 38 18.25 4.07 -5.30
CA LEU A 38 16.94 3.46 -5.49
C LEU A 38 16.46 2.89 -4.14
N VAL A 39 15.28 3.30 -3.70
CA VAL A 39 14.68 2.81 -2.47
C VAL A 39 13.37 2.13 -2.81
N ILE A 40 13.29 0.85 -2.49
CA ILE A 40 12.08 0.04 -2.65
C ILE A 40 11.47 -0.17 -1.27
N THR A 41 10.20 0.18 -1.11
CA THR A 41 9.46 -0.04 0.13
C THR A 41 8.33 -1.04 -0.10
N ASP A 42 8.20 -2.02 0.78
CA ASP A 42 7.01 -2.83 0.88
C ASP A 42 5.93 -2.05 1.64
N ARG A 43 4.78 -1.89 1.00
CA ARG A 43 3.66 -1.05 1.47
C ARG A 43 3.95 0.45 1.46
N PHE A 44 2.89 1.22 1.37
CA PHE A 44 2.98 2.67 1.27
C PHE A 44 1.75 3.33 1.94
N ALA A 45 1.75 4.67 1.97
CA ALA A 45 0.67 5.49 2.54
C ALA A 45 -0.74 5.16 2.02
N THR A 46 -0.87 4.45 0.91
CA THR A 46 -2.16 3.92 0.44
C THR A 46 -2.83 3.00 1.46
N ASP A 47 -2.06 2.37 2.34
CA ASP A 47 -2.58 1.51 3.39
C ASP A 47 -3.45 2.29 4.40
N PHE A 48 -3.18 3.59 4.61
CA PHE A 48 -4.07 4.42 5.43
C PHE A 48 -5.47 4.51 4.84
N LEU A 49 -5.62 4.56 3.52
CA LEU A 49 -6.92 4.66 2.86
C LEU A 49 -7.77 3.40 2.96
N ILE A 50 -7.14 2.24 3.17
CA ILE A 50 -7.83 0.95 3.30
C ILE A 50 -8.07 0.52 4.75
N MET A 51 -7.58 1.27 5.74
CA MET A 51 -7.78 0.95 7.16
C MET A 51 -9.25 0.77 7.51
N LYS A 52 -9.57 -0.34 8.19
CA LYS A 52 -10.90 -0.58 8.74
C LYS A 52 -11.10 0.29 10.00
N ASN A 53 -12.35 0.67 10.28
CA ASN A 53 -12.77 1.35 11.50
C ASN A 53 -12.13 2.72 11.78
N VAL A 54 -11.36 3.27 10.86
CA VAL A 54 -10.85 4.65 10.94
C VAL A 54 -11.77 5.56 10.11
N PRO A 55 -12.17 6.74 10.61
CA PRO A 55 -13.00 7.70 9.88
C PRO A 55 -12.37 8.09 8.53
N LEU A 56 -13.20 8.26 7.50
CA LEU A 56 -12.73 8.55 6.15
C LEU A 56 -11.91 9.84 6.07
N TRP A 57 -12.33 10.89 6.80
CA TRP A 57 -11.61 12.16 6.85
C TRP A 57 -10.18 11.98 7.40
N LEU A 58 -10.02 11.20 8.48
CA LEU A 58 -8.72 10.95 9.08
C LEU A 58 -7.82 10.13 8.15
N ARG A 59 -8.35 9.09 7.50
CA ARG A 59 -7.62 8.32 6.48
C ARG A 59 -7.10 9.20 5.35
N ASN A 60 -7.97 10.08 4.83
CA ASN A 60 -7.60 11.00 3.77
C ASN A 60 -6.55 12.01 4.24
N LEU A 61 -6.68 12.55 5.45
CA LEU A 61 -5.71 13.47 6.04
C LEU A 61 -4.33 12.82 6.15
N LEU A 62 -4.24 11.63 6.74
CA LEU A 62 -2.98 10.89 6.88
C LEU A 62 -2.36 10.58 5.52
N TYR A 63 -3.17 10.21 4.53
CA TYR A 63 -2.69 9.99 3.16
C TYR A 63 -2.17 11.27 2.49
N ILE A 64 -2.86 12.41 2.67
CA ILE A 64 -2.45 13.70 2.08
C ILE A 64 -1.13 14.16 2.69
N LEU A 65 -0.98 14.04 3.99
CA LEU A 65 0.23 14.42 4.73
C LEU A 65 1.40 13.47 4.47
N SER A 66 1.14 12.27 3.94
CA SER A 66 2.20 11.30 3.68
C SER A 66 3.01 11.69 2.44
N PRO A 67 4.33 11.49 2.47
CA PRO A 67 5.18 11.63 1.30
C PRO A 67 4.70 10.76 0.16
N LYS A 68 4.88 11.17 -1.07
CA LYS A 68 4.46 10.40 -2.25
C LYS A 68 5.63 9.63 -2.86
N PRO A 69 5.43 8.40 -3.34
CA PRO A 69 6.45 7.67 -4.07
C PRO A 69 6.59 8.22 -5.50
N ASP A 70 7.75 8.01 -6.10
CA ASP A 70 7.97 8.37 -7.51
C ASP A 70 7.20 7.42 -8.45
N ALA A 71 7.10 6.15 -8.08
CA ALA A 71 6.29 5.15 -8.78
C ALA A 71 5.77 4.09 -7.80
N VAL A 72 4.66 3.46 -8.17
CA VAL A 72 4.06 2.33 -7.43
C VAL A 72 3.97 1.14 -8.35
N ILE A 73 4.51 0.00 -7.90
CA ILE A 73 4.32 -1.28 -8.58
C ILE A 73 3.25 -2.05 -7.81
N TYR A 74 2.11 -2.26 -8.44
CA TYR A 74 0.99 -2.97 -7.86
C TYR A 74 0.94 -4.41 -8.35
N LEU A 75 1.26 -5.33 -7.46
CA LEU A 75 1.15 -6.76 -7.73
C LEU A 75 -0.30 -7.19 -7.52
N TYR A 76 -0.92 -7.75 -8.54
CA TYR A 76 -2.32 -8.20 -8.48
C TYR A 76 -2.48 -9.64 -8.94
N ASN A 77 -3.51 -10.28 -8.43
CA ASN A 77 -4.02 -11.56 -8.94
C ASN A 77 -5.50 -11.71 -8.56
N SER A 78 -6.18 -12.70 -9.12
CA SER A 78 -7.57 -12.94 -8.76
C SER A 78 -7.69 -13.33 -7.27
N PRO A 79 -8.75 -12.89 -6.57
CA PRO A 79 -8.97 -13.24 -5.15
C PRO A 79 -8.93 -14.73 -4.88
N LYS A 80 -9.40 -15.55 -5.83
CA LYS A 80 -9.36 -17.04 -5.74
C LYS A 80 -7.93 -17.57 -5.66
N VAL A 81 -7.00 -17.01 -6.46
CA VAL A 81 -5.58 -17.42 -6.45
C VAL A 81 -4.90 -16.94 -5.18
N LEU A 82 -5.19 -15.70 -4.74
CA LEU A 82 -4.65 -15.16 -3.49
C LEU A 82 -5.11 -15.95 -2.28
N TYR A 83 -6.39 -16.35 -2.24
CA TYR A 83 -6.94 -17.20 -1.18
C TYR A 83 -6.25 -18.58 -1.12
N LYS A 84 -6.00 -19.20 -2.27
CA LYS A 84 -5.26 -20.48 -2.31
C LYS A 84 -3.83 -20.37 -1.77
N ARG A 85 -3.16 -19.20 -1.97
CA ARG A 85 -1.80 -18.97 -1.47
C ARG A 85 -1.75 -18.63 0.03
N LYS A 86 -2.80 -17.97 0.54
CA LYS A 86 -2.91 -17.57 1.96
C LYS A 86 -4.33 -17.81 2.47
N PRO A 87 -4.70 -19.04 2.83
CA PRO A 87 -6.06 -19.37 3.24
C PRO A 87 -6.51 -18.74 4.56
N GLY A 88 -5.60 -18.07 5.29
CA GLY A 88 -5.94 -17.40 6.54
C GLY A 88 -6.73 -16.07 6.39
N HIS A 89 -6.97 -15.59 5.17
CA HIS A 89 -7.76 -14.37 4.94
C HIS A 89 -9.12 -14.74 4.33
N PRO A 90 -10.25 -14.27 4.90
CA PRO A 90 -11.57 -14.47 4.31
C PRO A 90 -11.62 -13.95 2.87
N ALA A 91 -12.20 -14.71 1.94
CA ALA A 91 -12.29 -14.34 0.53
C ALA A 91 -12.95 -12.96 0.32
N GLY A 92 -13.99 -12.64 1.08
CA GLY A 92 -14.66 -11.33 1.02
C GLY A 92 -13.78 -10.15 1.45
N ASP A 93 -12.78 -10.38 2.32
CA ASP A 93 -11.80 -9.33 2.66
C ASP A 93 -10.82 -9.07 1.51
N LEU A 94 -10.41 -10.10 0.79
CA LEU A 94 -9.53 -9.97 -0.39
C LEU A 94 -10.22 -9.20 -1.52
N GLU A 95 -11.48 -9.52 -1.81
CA GLU A 95 -12.29 -8.78 -2.80
C GLU A 95 -12.49 -7.31 -2.41
N ARG A 96 -12.77 -7.06 -1.14
CA ARG A 96 -12.90 -5.70 -0.61
C ARG A 96 -11.60 -4.92 -0.76
N GLN A 97 -10.46 -5.54 -0.42
CA GLN A 97 -9.14 -4.91 -0.55
C GLN A 97 -8.83 -4.61 -2.02
N GLU A 98 -9.09 -5.54 -2.94
CA GLU A 98 -8.88 -5.33 -4.37
C GLU A 98 -9.66 -4.13 -4.89
N LYS A 99 -10.95 -4.01 -4.56
CA LYS A 99 -11.80 -2.87 -4.93
C LYS A 99 -11.25 -1.55 -4.38
N LEU A 100 -10.84 -1.55 -3.10
CA LEU A 100 -10.28 -0.36 -2.46
C LEU A 100 -8.95 0.05 -3.10
N TYR A 101 -8.02 -0.89 -3.28
CA TYR A 101 -6.75 -0.61 -3.97
C TYR A 101 -6.98 -0.09 -5.39
N SER A 102 -7.86 -0.70 -6.15
CA SER A 102 -8.19 -0.25 -7.51
C SER A 102 -8.69 1.19 -7.53
N SER A 103 -9.47 1.62 -6.53
CA SER A 103 -9.94 3.00 -6.42
C SER A 103 -8.84 3.97 -5.97
N VAL A 104 -8.00 3.54 -5.03
CA VAL A 104 -6.90 4.35 -4.49
C VAL A 104 -5.80 4.57 -5.52
N LEU A 105 -5.45 3.53 -6.27
CA LEU A 105 -4.40 3.59 -7.28
C LEU A 105 -4.73 4.54 -8.44
N LYS A 106 -6.02 4.85 -8.67
CA LYS A 106 -6.41 5.91 -9.62
C LYS A 106 -5.92 7.31 -9.21
N LYS A 107 -5.63 7.52 -7.94
CA LYS A 107 -5.13 8.79 -7.39
C LYS A 107 -3.60 8.90 -7.42
N VAL A 108 -2.91 7.85 -7.79
CA VAL A 108 -1.44 7.79 -7.85
C VAL A 108 -0.96 8.04 -9.28
N LYS A 109 0.01 8.95 -9.46
CA LYS A 109 0.42 9.41 -10.79
C LYS A 109 1.10 8.34 -11.64
N LYS A 110 2.01 7.56 -11.06
CA LYS A 110 2.76 6.51 -11.78
C LYS A 110 2.49 5.16 -11.14
N VAL A 111 1.59 4.37 -11.73
CA VAL A 111 1.26 3.02 -11.26
C VAL A 111 1.54 2.01 -12.36
N HIS A 112 2.42 1.06 -12.06
CA HIS A 112 2.69 -0.09 -12.90
C HIS A 112 1.98 -1.32 -12.30
N ARG A 113 1.17 -1.99 -13.11
CA ARG A 113 0.43 -3.18 -12.69
C ARG A 113 1.12 -4.43 -13.18
N VAL A 114 1.45 -5.34 -12.27
CA VAL A 114 2.10 -6.61 -12.58
C VAL A 114 1.24 -7.75 -12.07
N LYS A 115 0.92 -8.69 -12.95
CA LYS A 115 0.15 -9.88 -12.58
C LYS A 115 1.09 -10.87 -11.87
N SER A 116 0.84 -11.14 -10.60
CA SER A 116 1.62 -12.09 -9.81
C SER A 116 1.27 -13.53 -10.16
N LEU A 117 1.92 -14.10 -11.19
CA LEU A 117 1.70 -15.48 -11.64
C LEU A 117 2.46 -16.47 -10.77
N ASN A 118 3.79 -16.42 -10.83
CA ASN A 118 4.71 -17.15 -9.99
C ASN A 118 5.85 -16.22 -9.56
N GLU A 119 6.66 -16.65 -8.61
CA GLU A 119 7.70 -15.81 -8.03
C GLU A 119 8.73 -15.36 -9.08
N LYS A 120 9.30 -16.29 -9.85
CA LYS A 120 10.33 -15.99 -10.86
C LYS A 120 9.86 -15.01 -11.90
N GLN A 121 8.67 -15.25 -12.47
CA GLN A 121 8.09 -14.36 -13.48
C GLN A 121 7.77 -12.98 -12.89
N THR A 122 7.21 -12.93 -11.69
CA THR A 122 6.88 -11.67 -11.03
C THR A 122 8.13 -10.84 -10.74
N ILE A 123 9.21 -11.47 -10.27
CA ILE A 123 10.50 -10.78 -10.05
C ILE A 123 11.04 -10.22 -11.35
N ARG A 124 11.01 -10.99 -12.44
CA ARG A 124 11.45 -10.55 -13.76
C ARG A 124 10.69 -9.33 -14.23
N ASP A 125 9.35 -9.39 -14.25
CA ASP A 125 8.49 -8.32 -14.73
C ASP A 125 8.68 -7.04 -13.89
N VAL A 126 8.82 -7.17 -12.57
CA VAL A 126 9.11 -6.04 -11.67
C VAL A 126 10.49 -5.46 -11.95
N SER A 127 11.50 -6.29 -12.15
CA SER A 127 12.87 -5.84 -12.45
C SER A 127 12.92 -5.06 -13.76
N GLU A 128 12.28 -5.55 -14.82
CA GLU A 128 12.18 -4.85 -16.10
C GLU A 128 11.54 -3.47 -15.95
N ILE A 129 10.45 -3.35 -15.18
CA ILE A 129 9.80 -2.06 -14.92
C ILE A 129 10.74 -1.11 -14.17
N ILE A 130 11.48 -1.61 -13.20
CA ILE A 130 12.42 -0.78 -12.42
C ILE A 130 13.52 -0.25 -13.34
N PHE A 131 14.14 -1.10 -14.13
CA PHE A 131 15.23 -0.70 -15.01
C PHE A 131 14.74 0.21 -16.14
N ASP A 132 13.73 -0.19 -16.89
CA ASP A 132 13.34 0.50 -18.11
C ASP A 132 12.52 1.78 -17.87
N LYS A 133 11.68 1.80 -16.84
CA LYS A 133 10.70 2.88 -16.64
C LYS A 133 10.99 3.77 -15.44
N ILE A 134 11.86 3.38 -14.54
CA ILE A 134 12.15 4.13 -13.31
C ILE A 134 13.58 4.64 -13.30
N ILE A 135 14.55 3.81 -13.70
CA ILE A 135 15.98 4.18 -13.68
C ILE A 135 16.38 4.88 -14.99
N SER A 136 15.89 4.43 -16.13
CA SER A 136 16.27 4.94 -17.45
C SER A 136 15.57 6.25 -17.85
N ASN A 137 14.59 6.73 -17.07
CA ASN A 137 13.89 8.01 -17.20
C ASN A 137 14.31 8.96 -16.10
#